data_1f6281aaef5e124ed573bba878495290
#
_entry.id   1f6281aaef5e124ed573bba878495290
#
_cell.length_a   1.000
_cell.length_b   1.000
_cell.length_c   1.000
_cell.angle_alpha   90.00
_cell.angle_beta   90.00
_cell.angle_gamma   90.00
#
_symmetry.space_group_name_H-M   'P 1'
#
loop_
_entity.id
_entity.type
_entity.pdbx_description
1 polymer ?
#
loop_
_entity_poly.entity_id
_entity_poly.type
_entity_poly.pdbx_seq_one_letter_code
_entity_poly.pdbx_strand_id
1 'polypeptide(L)'
;MNLVVIILGVIVIILIYVLLQFFMEASVELAATANLNDTINGIPIKNNPTSSRYAYGVWIYVNSWNMGGEKPILARNNNLKLYLDNNSPVLLCDITMNNDEVKTIEFTDNFPLQKWVHVLVNVDNQYVDCYLDGKLIKSGRAYIEGENG
;
A
#
# COMPACT_ATOMS: atom_id res chain seq x y z
N MET A 1 -43.21 -3.02 27.76
CA MET A 1 -42.17 -3.20 26.72
C MET A 1 -41.85 -4.69 26.67
N ASN A 2 -42.01 -5.37 25.52
CA ASN A 2 -41.87 -6.82 25.43
C ASN A 2 -40.42 -7.25 25.65
N LEU A 3 -40.18 -8.12 26.62
CA LEU A 3 -38.85 -8.67 26.95
C LEU A 3 -38.13 -9.22 25.68
N VAL A 4 -38.92 -9.80 24.75
CA VAL A 4 -38.41 -10.33 23.47
C VAL A 4 -37.81 -9.23 22.61
N VAL A 5 -38.40 -8.03 22.57
CA VAL A 5 -37.89 -6.88 21.78
C VAL A 5 -36.56 -6.37 22.35
N ILE A 6 -36.42 -6.37 23.68
CA ILE A 6 -35.17 -5.96 24.35
C ILE A 6 -34.06 -6.95 24.01
N ILE A 7 -34.35 -8.26 24.12
CA ILE A 7 -33.35 -9.31 23.82
C ILE A 7 -32.94 -9.23 22.33
N LEU A 8 -33.89 -9.04 21.41
CA LEU A 8 -33.61 -8.89 19.99
C LEU A 8 -32.71 -7.66 19.72
N GLY A 9 -33.00 -6.53 20.39
CA GLY A 9 -32.18 -5.32 20.29
C GLY A 9 -30.74 -5.53 20.74
N VAL A 10 -30.54 -6.23 21.85
CA VAL A 10 -29.19 -6.55 22.36
C VAL A 10 -28.43 -7.46 21.37
N ILE A 11 -29.11 -8.47 20.82
CA ILE A 11 -28.48 -9.36 19.83
C ILE A 11 -28.04 -8.60 18.58
N VAL A 12 -28.86 -7.66 18.09
CA VAL A 12 -28.53 -6.84 16.91
C VAL A 12 -27.30 -5.94 17.20
N ILE A 13 -27.23 -5.34 18.38
CA ILE A 13 -26.07 -4.50 18.77
C ILE A 13 -24.80 -5.34 18.82
N ILE A 14 -24.86 -6.54 19.41
CA ILE A 14 -23.69 -7.46 19.46
C ILE A 14 -23.27 -7.88 18.06
N LEU A 15 -24.20 -8.19 17.17
CA LEU A 15 -23.93 -8.54 15.79
C LEU A 15 -23.24 -7.39 15.01
N ILE A 16 -23.74 -6.16 15.18
CA ILE A 16 -23.13 -4.97 14.59
C ILE A 16 -21.71 -4.77 15.12
N TYR A 17 -21.51 -4.91 16.43
CA TYR A 17 -20.18 -4.79 17.04
C TYR A 17 -19.19 -5.83 16.50
N VAL A 18 -19.57 -7.09 16.39
CA VAL A 18 -18.73 -8.16 15.80
C VAL A 18 -18.41 -7.90 14.35
N LEU A 19 -19.41 -7.45 13.55
CA LEU A 19 -19.21 -7.07 12.16
C LEU A 19 -18.22 -5.91 12.03
N LEU A 20 -18.37 -4.86 12.85
CA LEU A 20 -17.44 -3.73 12.84
C LEU A 20 -16.02 -4.16 13.19
N GLN A 21 -15.82 -5.02 14.21
CA GLN A 21 -14.49 -5.56 14.53
C GLN A 21 -13.90 -6.32 13.35
N PHE A 22 -14.69 -7.18 12.71
CA PHE A 22 -14.21 -7.98 11.56
C PHE A 22 -13.74 -7.10 10.39
N PHE A 23 -14.41 -5.96 10.15
CA PHE A 23 -14.01 -5.03 9.08
C PHE A 23 -12.88 -4.07 9.49
N MET A 24 -12.74 -3.75 10.79
CA MET A 24 -11.70 -2.82 11.25
C MET A 24 -10.32 -3.46 11.42
N GLU A 25 -10.23 -4.78 11.57
CA GLU A 25 -8.93 -5.49 11.68
C GLU A 25 -8.20 -5.67 10.34
N ALA A 26 -8.83 -5.30 9.22
CA ALA A 26 -8.27 -5.51 7.89
C ALA A 26 -7.12 -4.55 7.52
N SER A 27 -6.90 -3.46 8.27
CA SER A 27 -5.84 -2.49 8.00
C SER A 27 -5.02 -2.21 9.25
N VAL A 28 -3.70 -2.11 9.07
CA VAL A 28 -2.75 -1.75 10.12
C VAL A 28 -2.08 -0.43 9.74
N GLU A 29 -2.17 0.57 10.61
CA GLU A 29 -1.43 1.81 10.44
C GLU A 29 0.05 1.55 10.78
N LEU A 30 0.93 1.79 9.81
CA LEU A 30 2.38 1.60 9.97
C LEU A 30 3.03 2.83 10.59
N ALA A 31 2.67 4.02 10.14
CA ALA A 31 3.13 5.29 10.67
C ALA A 31 2.07 6.38 10.44
N ALA A 32 1.77 7.17 11.47
CA ALA A 32 0.82 8.28 11.36
C ALA A 32 1.38 9.42 10.50
N THR A 33 2.63 9.79 10.74
CA THR A 33 3.36 10.82 9.97
C THR A 33 4.84 10.50 9.92
N ALA A 34 5.47 10.82 8.78
CA ALA A 34 6.89 10.65 8.58
C ALA A 34 7.44 11.76 7.70
N ASN A 35 8.64 12.27 8.00
CA ASN A 35 9.37 13.15 7.11
C ASN A 35 10.34 12.28 6.29
N LEU A 36 10.16 12.26 4.96
CA LEU A 36 10.96 11.42 4.06
C LEU A 36 12.43 11.88 3.94
N ASN A 37 12.79 13.06 4.47
CA ASN A 37 14.18 13.48 4.57
C ASN A 37 14.90 12.87 5.79
N ASP A 38 14.16 12.30 6.73
CA ASP A 38 14.72 11.70 7.94
C ASP A 38 14.87 10.18 7.74
N THR A 39 15.89 9.60 8.39
CA THR A 39 16.02 8.14 8.42
C THR A 39 14.96 7.56 9.36
N ILE A 40 14.03 6.79 8.82
CA ILE A 40 12.99 6.10 9.59
C ILE A 40 13.49 4.70 9.89
N ASN A 41 13.52 4.34 11.17
CA ASN A 41 13.84 2.97 11.59
C ASN A 41 12.78 1.99 11.06
N GLY A 42 13.22 0.76 10.76
CA GLY A 42 12.32 -0.29 10.29
C GLY A 42 11.14 -0.51 11.24
N ILE A 43 9.94 -0.53 10.71
CA ILE A 43 8.70 -0.76 11.46
C ILE A 43 8.46 -2.26 11.51
N PRO A 44 8.40 -2.89 12.70
CA PRO A 44 8.14 -4.32 12.80
C PRO A 44 6.70 -4.62 12.36
N ILE A 45 6.55 -5.53 11.41
CA ILE A 45 5.24 -6.03 10.99
C ILE A 45 4.74 -6.99 12.06
N LYS A 46 3.65 -6.63 12.75
CA LYS A 46 3.09 -7.44 13.84
C LYS A 46 2.52 -8.78 13.37
N ASN A 47 1.94 -8.79 12.18
CA ASN A 47 1.42 -9.99 11.53
C ASN A 47 2.14 -10.12 10.20
N ASN A 48 3.01 -11.11 10.05
CA ASN A 48 3.67 -11.38 8.78
C ASN A 48 2.67 -12.09 7.85
N PRO A 49 1.96 -11.37 6.96
CA PRO A 49 1.03 -12.01 6.05
C PRO A 49 1.82 -12.87 5.06
N THR A 50 1.51 -14.14 5.01
CA THR A 50 2.00 -15.09 4.00
C THR A 50 1.14 -15.00 2.72
N SER A 51 0.20 -14.08 2.68
CA SER A 51 -0.70 -13.89 1.56
C SER A 51 0.04 -13.29 0.36
N SER A 52 -0.22 -13.82 -0.83
CA SER A 52 0.16 -13.23 -2.11
C SER A 52 -0.71 -12.01 -2.49
N ARG A 53 -1.65 -11.64 -1.62
CA ARG A 53 -2.55 -10.50 -1.79
C ARG A 53 -2.37 -9.54 -0.64
N TYR A 54 -1.96 -8.32 -0.96
CA TYR A 54 -1.75 -7.26 0.02
C TYR A 54 -1.83 -5.88 -0.65
N ALA A 55 -2.06 -4.85 0.17
CA ALA A 55 -2.05 -3.49 -0.31
C ALA A 55 -1.31 -2.58 0.67
N TYR A 56 -0.67 -1.55 0.13
CA TYR A 56 -0.07 -0.46 0.89
C TYR A 56 -0.65 0.86 0.43
N GLY A 57 -1.14 1.65 1.38
CA GLY A 57 -1.66 2.98 1.14
C GLY A 57 -0.85 4.03 1.92
N VAL A 58 -0.57 5.15 1.29
CA VAL A 58 0.16 6.26 1.91
C VAL A 58 -0.29 7.60 1.35
N TRP A 59 -0.41 8.60 2.23
CA TRP A 59 -0.56 9.99 1.83
C TRP A 59 0.81 10.65 1.70
N ILE A 60 1.06 11.28 0.57
CA ILE A 60 2.35 11.90 0.26
C ILE A 60 2.14 13.36 -0.10
N TYR A 61 2.99 14.22 0.43
CA TYR A 61 3.10 15.62 0.03
C TYR A 61 4.55 15.90 -0.38
N VAL A 62 4.77 16.21 -1.65
CA VAL A 62 6.07 16.62 -2.18
C VAL A 62 6.09 18.12 -2.33
N ASN A 63 6.81 18.81 -1.44
CA ASN A 63 6.88 20.27 -1.41
C ASN A 63 7.67 20.82 -2.60
N SER A 64 8.85 20.27 -2.86
CA SER A 64 9.73 20.67 -3.93
C SER A 64 10.48 19.47 -4.48
N TRP A 65 10.88 19.56 -5.74
CA TRP A 65 11.67 18.52 -6.37
C TRP A 65 13.16 18.88 -6.32
N ASN A 66 13.95 18.03 -5.70
CA ASN A 66 15.40 18.13 -5.73
C ASN A 66 15.98 16.99 -6.58
N MET A 67 16.84 17.31 -7.52
CA MET A 67 17.59 16.30 -8.27
C MET A 67 18.63 15.65 -7.35
N GLY A 68 18.93 14.38 -7.63
CA GLY A 68 19.95 13.62 -6.94
C GLY A 68 19.41 12.75 -5.81
N GLY A 69 19.71 11.47 -5.89
CA GLY A 69 19.30 10.45 -4.95
C GLY A 69 17.84 9.96 -5.16
N GLU A 70 17.69 8.67 -5.06
CA GLU A 70 16.40 8.00 -5.03
C GLU A 70 15.60 8.44 -3.80
N LYS A 71 14.30 8.58 -3.95
CA LYS A 71 13.39 9.06 -2.91
C LYS A 71 12.45 7.94 -2.47
N PRO A 72 12.88 7.04 -1.56
CA PRO A 72 12.06 5.95 -1.11
C PRO A 72 10.87 6.47 -0.29
N ILE A 73 9.69 5.93 -0.57
CA ILE A 73 8.45 6.22 0.12
C ILE A 73 8.14 5.09 1.11
N LEU A 74 8.17 3.87 0.60
CA LEU A 74 7.90 2.65 1.34
C LEU A 74 8.79 1.54 0.81
N ALA A 75 9.41 0.80 1.72
CA ALA A 75 10.15 -0.41 1.35
C ALA A 75 9.80 -1.55 2.32
N ARG A 76 9.48 -2.70 1.76
CA ARG A 76 9.42 -3.98 2.46
C ARG A 76 10.51 -4.87 1.90
N ASN A 77 11.46 -5.26 2.77
CA ASN A 77 12.62 -6.05 2.37
C ASN A 77 12.21 -7.30 1.58
N ASN A 78 12.90 -7.55 0.48
CA ASN A 78 12.71 -8.70 -0.42
C ASN A 78 11.26 -8.84 -0.94
N ASN A 79 10.53 -7.75 -1.09
CA ASN A 79 9.16 -7.81 -1.57
C ASN A 79 8.79 -6.63 -2.46
N LEU A 80 8.64 -5.44 -1.88
CA LEU A 80 8.16 -4.26 -2.60
C LEU A 80 8.92 -3.02 -2.17
N LYS A 81 9.26 -2.16 -3.14
CA LYS A 81 9.80 -0.82 -2.91
C LYS A 81 9.07 0.19 -3.77
N LEU A 82 8.45 1.17 -3.14
CA LEU A 82 7.80 2.30 -3.79
C LEU A 82 8.66 3.54 -3.61
N TYR A 83 8.99 4.22 -4.69
CA TYR A 83 9.90 5.37 -4.66
C TYR A 83 9.67 6.34 -5.82
N LEU A 84 10.14 7.56 -5.66
CA LEU A 84 10.26 8.53 -6.74
C LEU A 84 11.67 8.51 -7.30
N ASP A 85 11.79 8.66 -8.61
CA ASP A 85 13.05 8.64 -9.35
C ASP A 85 14.01 9.76 -8.90
N ASN A 86 15.27 9.66 -9.33
CA ASN A 86 16.33 10.60 -8.98
C ASN A 86 16.17 11.96 -9.66
N ASN A 87 15.80 11.96 -10.93
CA ASN A 87 15.93 13.11 -11.82
C ASN A 87 14.58 13.74 -12.20
N SER A 88 13.50 12.99 -12.11
CA SER A 88 12.17 13.40 -12.55
C SER A 88 11.08 12.90 -11.60
N PRO A 89 9.91 13.54 -11.52
CA PRO A 89 8.82 13.15 -10.65
C PRO A 89 8.09 11.90 -11.19
N VAL A 90 8.85 10.83 -11.42
CA VAL A 90 8.37 9.52 -11.85
C VAL A 90 8.15 8.65 -10.63
N LEU A 91 6.96 8.06 -10.49
CA LEU A 91 6.65 7.11 -9.43
C LEU A 91 6.91 5.69 -9.92
N LEU A 92 7.81 5.01 -9.24
CA LEU A 92 8.29 3.67 -9.56
C LEU A 92 7.96 2.69 -8.42
N CYS A 93 7.73 1.45 -8.82
CA CYS A 93 7.56 0.34 -7.88
C CYS A 93 8.41 -0.84 -8.32
N ASP A 94 9.32 -1.27 -7.47
CA ASP A 94 10.08 -2.49 -7.62
C ASP A 94 9.37 -3.62 -6.88
N ILE A 95 9.19 -4.74 -7.56
CA ILE A 95 8.67 -5.99 -6.99
C ILE A 95 9.76 -7.04 -7.09
N THR A 96 10.15 -7.60 -5.96
CA THR A 96 11.05 -8.75 -5.91
C THR A 96 10.27 -10.02 -6.14
N MET A 97 10.68 -10.78 -7.15
CA MET A 97 10.06 -12.05 -7.55
C MET A 97 10.69 -13.24 -6.81
N ASN A 98 10.11 -14.42 -6.95
CA ASN A 98 10.54 -15.64 -6.25
C ASN A 98 11.97 -16.11 -6.60
N ASN A 99 12.51 -15.66 -7.74
CA ASN A 99 13.88 -15.95 -8.18
C ASN A 99 14.88 -14.84 -7.81
N ASP A 100 14.50 -13.94 -6.89
CA ASP A 100 15.24 -12.75 -6.48
C ASP A 100 15.44 -11.69 -7.60
N GLU A 101 14.83 -11.87 -8.77
CA GLU A 101 14.81 -10.81 -9.79
C GLU A 101 13.87 -9.69 -9.37
N VAL A 102 14.24 -8.46 -9.75
CA VAL A 102 13.43 -7.28 -9.48
C VAL A 102 12.77 -6.80 -10.75
N LYS A 103 11.45 -6.69 -10.72
CA LYS A 103 10.66 -6.08 -11.78
C LYS A 103 10.26 -4.67 -11.39
N THR A 104 10.76 -3.70 -12.15
CA THR A 104 10.38 -2.29 -11.99
C THR A 104 9.14 -1.97 -12.83
N ILE A 105 8.14 -1.37 -12.21
CA ILE A 105 6.92 -0.89 -12.84
C ILE A 105 6.88 0.62 -12.69
N GLU A 106 6.85 1.33 -13.82
CA GLU A 106 6.60 2.76 -13.84
C GLU A 106 5.10 3.02 -13.75
N PHE A 107 4.68 3.70 -12.68
CA PHE A 107 3.29 4.00 -12.42
C PHE A 107 2.83 5.30 -13.07
N THR A 108 3.63 6.34 -12.97
CA THR A 108 3.40 7.62 -13.63
C THR A 108 4.71 8.35 -13.85
N ASP A 109 4.82 9.02 -14.99
CA ASP A 109 5.94 9.87 -15.39
C ASP A 109 5.82 11.32 -14.86
N ASN A 110 4.70 11.66 -14.24
CA ASN A 110 4.42 13.00 -13.74
C ASN A 110 3.67 12.95 -12.40
N PHE A 111 4.39 12.64 -11.32
CA PHE A 111 3.83 12.63 -9.98
C PHE A 111 3.47 14.05 -9.54
N PRO A 112 2.25 14.28 -9.00
CA PRO A 112 1.82 15.61 -8.59
C PRO A 112 2.65 16.18 -7.45
N LEU A 113 3.05 17.46 -7.59
CA LEU A 113 3.78 18.20 -6.55
C LEU A 113 2.87 19.22 -5.86
N GLN A 114 3.28 19.66 -4.66
CA GLN A 114 2.65 20.73 -3.86
C GLN A 114 1.18 20.46 -3.52
N LYS A 115 0.79 19.20 -3.45
CA LYS A 115 -0.53 18.76 -2.96
C LYS A 115 -0.41 17.41 -2.27
N TRP A 116 -1.35 17.13 -1.38
CA TRP A 116 -1.51 15.79 -0.84
C TRP A 116 -2.04 14.84 -1.92
N VAL A 117 -1.41 13.70 -2.05
CA VAL A 117 -1.78 12.63 -2.98
C VAL A 117 -1.87 11.33 -2.21
N HIS A 118 -2.99 10.64 -2.33
CA HIS A 118 -3.12 9.29 -1.83
C HIS A 118 -2.59 8.30 -2.85
N VAL A 119 -1.55 7.57 -2.52
CA VAL A 119 -1.00 6.48 -3.32
C VAL A 119 -1.44 5.16 -2.69
N LEU A 120 -2.05 4.28 -3.48
CA LEU A 120 -2.38 2.91 -3.08
C LEU A 120 -1.76 1.96 -4.08
N VAL A 121 -0.93 1.04 -3.61
CA VAL A 121 -0.39 -0.08 -4.38
C VAL A 121 -1.07 -1.35 -3.91
N ASN A 122 -1.79 -2.00 -4.80
CA ASN A 122 -2.46 -3.27 -4.55
C ASN A 122 -1.76 -4.39 -5.32
N VAL A 123 -1.35 -5.43 -4.61
CA VAL A 123 -0.73 -6.62 -5.19
C VAL A 123 -1.71 -7.77 -5.05
N ASP A 124 -2.09 -8.36 -6.18
CA ASP A 124 -2.91 -9.57 -6.26
C ASP A 124 -2.17 -10.63 -7.08
N ASN A 125 -1.46 -11.50 -6.40
CA ASN A 125 -0.58 -12.52 -7.01
C ASN A 125 0.46 -11.87 -7.96
N GLN A 126 0.25 -11.98 -9.27
CA GLN A 126 1.13 -11.43 -10.30
C GLN A 126 0.77 -10.00 -10.73
N TYR A 127 -0.39 -9.50 -10.33
CA TYR A 127 -0.86 -8.18 -10.76
C TYR A 127 -0.54 -7.13 -9.71
N VAL A 128 -0.08 -5.99 -10.18
CA VAL A 128 0.26 -4.84 -9.33
C VAL A 128 -0.46 -3.62 -9.89
N ASP A 129 -1.43 -3.15 -9.13
CA ASP A 129 -2.25 -2.01 -9.48
C ASP A 129 -1.84 -0.80 -8.66
N CYS A 130 -1.70 0.35 -9.30
CA CYS A 130 -1.46 1.61 -8.63
C CYS A 130 -2.65 2.56 -8.80
N TYR A 131 -3.07 3.13 -7.69
CA TYR A 131 -4.13 4.13 -7.63
C TYR A 131 -3.56 5.44 -7.09
N LEU A 132 -3.90 6.55 -7.73
CA LEU A 132 -3.70 7.89 -7.21
C LEU A 132 -5.05 8.54 -6.93
N ASP A 133 -5.24 9.03 -5.71
CA ASP A 133 -6.49 9.66 -5.25
C ASP A 133 -7.73 8.79 -5.57
N GLY A 134 -7.60 7.47 -5.38
CA GLY A 134 -8.65 6.47 -5.65
C GLY A 134 -8.86 6.10 -7.12
N LYS A 135 -8.10 6.69 -8.05
CA LYS A 135 -8.20 6.38 -9.48
C LYS A 135 -7.07 5.42 -9.89
N LEU A 136 -7.42 4.31 -10.53
CA LEU A 136 -6.45 3.40 -11.13
C LEU A 136 -5.69 4.12 -12.24
N ILE A 137 -4.36 4.23 -12.11
CA ILE A 137 -3.50 4.89 -13.10
C ILE A 137 -2.68 3.89 -13.92
N LYS A 138 -2.32 2.77 -13.30
CA LYS A 138 -1.51 1.72 -13.94
C LYS A 138 -1.82 0.37 -13.35
N SER A 139 -1.85 -0.65 -14.22
CA SER A 139 -1.80 -2.05 -13.85
C SER A 139 -0.56 -2.66 -14.49
N GLY A 140 0.27 -3.30 -13.70
CA GLY A 140 1.47 -4.00 -14.13
C GLY A 140 1.36 -5.49 -13.84
N ARG A 141 2.22 -6.29 -14.47
CA ARG A 141 2.33 -7.71 -14.21
C ARG A 141 3.76 -8.04 -13.80
N ALA A 142 3.93 -8.58 -12.60
CA ALA A 142 5.19 -9.06 -12.07
C ALA A 142 5.19 -10.60 -12.16
N TYR A 143 5.80 -11.17 -13.21
CA TYR A 143 5.98 -12.60 -13.38
C TYR A 143 7.25 -12.90 -14.16
N ILE A 144 7.76 -14.11 -14.03
CA ILE A 144 8.94 -14.60 -14.77
C ILE A 144 8.43 -15.19 -16.09
N GLU A 145 8.94 -14.68 -17.23
CA GLU A 145 8.66 -15.28 -18.54
C GLU A 145 9.30 -16.68 -18.59
N GLY A 146 8.47 -17.72 -18.73
CA GLY A 146 8.93 -19.11 -18.87
C GLY A 146 8.47 -20.06 -17.77
N GLU A 147 7.96 -19.60 -16.66
CA GLU A 147 7.22 -20.47 -15.73
C GLU A 147 5.78 -20.65 -16.22
N ASN A 148 5.54 -21.79 -16.85
CA ASN A 148 4.18 -22.27 -17.11
C ASN A 148 3.53 -22.60 -15.77
N GLY A 149 2.58 -21.78 -15.33
CA GLY A 149 1.75 -22.01 -14.16
C GLY A 149 0.77 -23.17 -14.35
#